data_f459f90e45e45f9962672ff68d900bd4
#
_entry.id   f459f90e45e45f9962672ff68d900bd4
#
_cell.length_a   1.000
_cell.length_b   1.000
_cell.length_c   1.000
_cell.angle_alpha   90.00
_cell.angle_beta   90.00
_cell.angle_gamma   90.00
#
_symmetry.space_group_name_H-M   'P 1'
#
loop_
_entity.id
_entity.type
_entity.pdbx_description
1 polymer ?
#
loop_
_entity_poly.entity_id
_entity_poly.type
_entity_poly.pdbx_seq_one_letter_code
_entity_poly.pdbx_strand_id
1 'polypeptide(L)'
;MRKLALILMVAIACVACTKKTENQNALAETSVEQTTISNDTTEQIYMVVEQMPEFPGGMGELMTYLGENIKYPSQAKENQWEGRTICQFVVEKDGSISNAEIVKSSGYQLLDVEAMRVILNMPNWTAGIQNGDSVRVKFTIPVTFKLQ
;
A
#
# COMPACT_ATOMS: atom_id res chain seq x y z
N MET A 1 56.70 -38.45 -40.43
CA MET A 1 57.56 -38.96 -39.33
C MET A 1 56.91 -38.42 -38.06
N ARG A 2 56.27 -39.32 -37.38
CA ARG A 2 56.58 -39.70 -36.00
C ARG A 2 56.31 -38.51 -35.05
N LYS A 3 55.63 -38.62 -34.02
CA LYS A 3 55.03 -39.59 -33.10
C LYS A 3 54.29 -38.80 -32.07
N LEU A 4 53.18 -39.25 -31.69
CA LEU A 4 52.88 -39.87 -30.41
C LEU A 4 53.19 -38.90 -29.22
N ALA A 5 52.43 -38.75 -28.28
CA ALA A 5 51.56 -39.56 -27.45
C ALA A 5 50.93 -38.64 -26.41
N LEU A 6 49.78 -38.95 -26.09
CA LEU A 6 49.29 -39.67 -24.90
C LEU A 6 48.99 -38.77 -23.70
N ILE A 7 47.72 -38.82 -23.42
CA ILE A 7 47.17 -39.37 -22.16
C ILE A 7 47.28 -38.41 -20.99
N LEU A 8 46.19 -38.00 -20.41
CA LEU A 8 45.44 -38.65 -19.36
C LEU A 8 44.32 -37.70 -19.00
N MET A 9 43.11 -38.00 -19.27
CA MET A 9 42.20 -38.60 -18.32
C MET A 9 42.41 -38.16 -16.89
N VAL A 10 41.52 -37.41 -16.39
CA VAL A 10 40.81 -37.81 -15.18
C VAL A 10 39.44 -37.13 -15.20
N ALA A 11 38.46 -37.93 -15.47
CA ALA A 11 37.10 -37.75 -15.02
C ALA A 11 37.10 -38.03 -13.51
N ILE A 12 36.39 -37.25 -12.81
CA ILE A 12 35.70 -37.62 -11.59
C ILE A 12 34.61 -36.54 -11.49
N ALA A 13 33.47 -36.85 -11.92
CA ALA A 13 32.45 -37.60 -11.23
C ALA A 13 31.95 -36.90 -9.99
N CYS A 14 30.71 -36.54 -10.17
CA CYS A 14 29.63 -36.84 -9.25
C CYS A 14 29.89 -36.43 -7.81
N VAL A 15 28.99 -35.68 -7.29
CA VAL A 15 28.02 -36.34 -6.44
C VAL A 15 26.84 -35.39 -6.26
N ALA A 16 25.75 -35.80 -6.79
CA ALA A 16 24.47 -35.52 -6.23
C ALA A 16 24.44 -36.09 -4.81
N CYS A 17 24.08 -35.30 -3.90
CA CYS A 17 23.44 -35.67 -2.64
C CYS A 17 22.43 -34.61 -2.38
N THR A 18 21.26 -34.82 -2.72
CA THR A 18 20.16 -35.52 -2.05
C THR A 18 20.21 -35.41 -0.54
N LYS A 19 19.11 -34.81 -0.16
CA LYS A 19 18.38 -35.11 1.06
C LYS A 19 19.03 -34.60 2.32
N LYS A 20 18.27 -33.96 3.04
CA LYS A 20 17.14 -34.28 3.85
C LYS A 20 17.02 -33.19 4.88
N THR A 21 15.90 -32.58 4.85
CA THR A 21 14.86 -32.77 5.84
C THR A 21 15.27 -32.54 7.27
N GLU A 22 14.45 -31.80 7.82
CA GLU A 22 14.04 -31.73 9.21
C GLU A 22 14.79 -30.69 9.99
N ASN A 23 14.07 -29.80 10.26
CA ASN A 23 12.98 -29.69 11.20
C ASN A 23 13.37 -28.81 12.37
N GLN A 24 12.47 -27.98 12.58
CA GLN A 24 12.03 -27.51 13.88
C GLN A 24 12.79 -26.35 14.49
N ASN A 25 12.00 -25.43 14.47
CA ASN A 25 11.48 -24.78 15.66
C ASN A 25 12.08 -23.46 16.02
N ALA A 26 11.18 -22.63 15.81
CA ALA A 26 10.68 -21.71 16.79
C ALA A 26 11.54 -20.51 17.14
N LEU A 27 10.88 -19.54 17.03
CA LEU A 27 10.74 -18.34 17.84
C LEU A 27 10.94 -17.09 17.03
N ALA A 28 9.79 -16.53 16.83
CA ALA A 28 9.54 -15.13 16.67
C ALA A 28 10.74 -14.25 17.04
N GLU A 29 11.35 -13.70 16.01
CA GLU A 29 11.91 -12.38 16.11
C GLU A 29 11.39 -11.59 14.95
N THR A 30 10.57 -10.63 15.28
CA THR A 30 10.08 -9.56 14.47
C THR A 30 11.27 -8.81 13.86
N SER A 31 11.72 -9.28 12.72
CA SER A 31 12.55 -8.46 11.85
C SER A 31 11.59 -7.58 11.07
N VAL A 32 11.53 -6.35 11.45
CA VAL A 32 11.04 -5.28 10.58
C VAL A 32 11.94 -5.32 9.36
N GLU A 33 11.47 -5.94 8.31
CA GLU A 33 12.15 -5.99 7.04
C GLU A 33 12.11 -4.58 6.46
N GLN A 34 13.20 -3.90 6.71
CA GLN A 34 13.54 -2.63 6.14
C GLN A 34 13.85 -2.87 4.67
N THR A 35 12.84 -2.82 3.84
CA THR A 35 13.03 -2.85 2.40
C THR A 35 13.68 -1.53 1.98
N THR A 36 14.98 -1.55 1.92
CA THR A 36 15.76 -0.52 1.25
C THR A 36 15.53 -0.64 -0.25
N ILE A 37 14.73 0.24 -0.79
CA ILE A 37 14.64 0.45 -2.23
C ILE A 37 15.46 1.67 -2.58
N SER A 38 16.51 1.38 -3.32
CA SER A 38 17.39 2.21 -4.15
C SER A 38 16.98 3.66 -4.44
N ASN A 39 17.99 4.49 -4.29
CA ASN A 39 18.19 5.84 -4.76
C ASN A 39 17.54 6.16 -6.12
N ASP A 40 16.40 6.77 -6.05
CA ASP A 40 15.97 7.81 -6.96
C ASP A 40 15.28 8.85 -6.09
N THR A 41 15.33 10.11 -6.43
CA THR A 41 14.85 11.25 -5.63
C THR A 41 13.32 11.19 -5.40
N THR A 42 12.83 10.03 -5.01
CA THR A 42 11.46 9.82 -4.57
C THR A 42 11.47 10.01 -3.07
N GLU A 43 11.01 11.16 -2.64
CA GLU A 43 10.87 11.48 -1.22
C GLU A 43 10.17 10.32 -0.51
N GLN A 44 10.80 9.87 0.56
CA GLN A 44 10.32 8.73 1.36
C GLN A 44 8.86 8.92 1.78
N ILE A 45 8.04 7.91 1.56
CA ILE A 45 6.66 7.87 2.03
C ILE A 45 6.63 7.06 3.32
N TYR A 46 6.12 7.66 4.37
CA TYR A 46 5.99 7.04 5.69
C TYR A 46 4.61 6.40 5.85
N MET A 47 4.53 5.32 6.62
CA MET A 47 3.26 4.71 7.00
C MET A 47 2.84 5.10 8.43
N VAL A 48 3.82 5.37 9.27
CA VAL A 48 3.63 5.80 10.66
C VAL A 48 4.66 6.88 10.96
N VAL A 49 4.22 7.95 11.57
CA VAL A 49 5.03 9.11 11.93
C VAL A 49 4.66 9.58 13.33
N GLU A 50 5.48 10.46 13.91
CA GLU A 50 5.24 11.03 15.25
C GLU A 50 3.92 11.77 15.33
N GLN A 51 3.57 12.53 14.30
CA GLN A 51 2.27 13.17 14.16
C GLN A 51 1.66 12.78 12.83
N MET A 52 0.56 12.03 12.90
CA MET A 52 -0.15 11.60 11.69
C MET A 52 -0.82 12.79 10.99
N PRO A 53 -0.98 12.72 9.66
CA PRO A 53 -1.76 13.71 8.94
C PRO A 53 -3.18 13.79 9.48
N GLU A 54 -3.75 14.97 9.48
CA GLU A 54 -5.09 15.20 9.98
C GLU A 54 -5.94 15.99 8.99
N PHE A 55 -7.19 15.57 8.82
CA PHE A 55 -8.17 16.31 8.04
C PHE A 55 -8.49 17.64 8.75
N PRO A 56 -8.73 18.75 8.03
CA PRO A 56 -9.14 20.00 8.66
C PRO A 56 -10.37 19.81 9.56
N GLY A 57 -10.21 20.10 10.86
CA GLY A 57 -11.23 19.84 11.87
C GLY A 57 -11.27 18.43 12.44
N GLY A 58 -10.30 17.57 12.03
CA GLY A 58 -10.12 16.24 12.59
C GLY A 58 -10.98 15.15 11.96
N MET A 59 -10.95 13.97 12.56
CA MET A 59 -11.63 12.79 12.03
C MET A 59 -13.15 12.94 12.01
N GLY A 60 -13.74 13.71 12.94
CA GLY A 60 -15.18 14.01 12.96
C GLY A 60 -15.63 14.77 11.71
N GLU A 61 -14.88 15.81 11.38
CA GLU A 61 -15.16 16.61 10.18
C GLU A 61 -14.93 15.81 8.89
N LEU A 62 -13.96 14.90 8.88
CA LEU A 62 -13.77 13.98 7.76
C LEU A 62 -15.03 13.12 7.53
N MET A 63 -15.61 12.57 8.58
CA MET A 63 -16.83 11.76 8.47
C MET A 63 -18.02 12.61 8.00
N THR A 64 -18.15 13.82 8.49
CA THR A 64 -19.16 14.79 8.02
C THR A 64 -18.95 15.11 6.55
N TYR A 65 -17.72 15.44 6.17
CA TYR A 65 -17.36 15.73 4.78
C TYR A 65 -17.72 14.57 3.84
N LEU A 66 -17.38 13.35 4.22
CA LEU A 66 -17.72 12.16 3.44
C LEU A 66 -19.24 12.01 3.30
N GLY A 67 -19.98 12.16 4.40
CA GLY A 67 -21.44 12.05 4.40
C GLY A 67 -22.14 13.08 3.52
N GLU A 68 -21.62 14.32 3.48
CA GLU A 68 -22.18 15.41 2.70
C GLU A 68 -21.79 15.39 1.22
N ASN A 69 -20.58 14.93 0.92
CA ASN A 69 -20.03 14.99 -0.43
C ASN A 69 -20.18 13.70 -1.23
N ILE A 70 -20.50 12.58 -0.58
CA ILE A 70 -20.79 11.33 -1.26
C ILE A 70 -22.14 11.45 -1.98
N LYS A 71 -22.11 11.29 -3.30
CA LYS A 71 -23.31 11.21 -4.12
C LYS A 71 -23.57 9.76 -4.48
N TYR A 72 -24.60 9.21 -3.90
CA TYR A 72 -24.98 7.83 -4.22
C TYR A 72 -25.42 7.73 -5.69
N PRO A 73 -24.76 6.91 -6.52
CA PRO A 73 -25.15 6.76 -7.93
C PRO A 73 -26.58 6.24 -8.05
N SER A 74 -27.38 6.82 -8.95
CA SER A 74 -28.80 6.43 -9.13
C SER A 74 -28.96 4.96 -9.42
N GLN A 75 -28.14 4.43 -10.31
CA GLN A 75 -28.14 3.00 -10.64
C GLN A 75 -27.82 2.11 -9.43
N ALA A 76 -26.92 2.55 -8.56
CA ALA A 76 -26.60 1.82 -7.34
C ALA A 76 -27.78 1.86 -6.34
N LYS A 77 -28.51 2.96 -6.27
CA LYS A 77 -29.75 3.07 -5.47
C LYS A 77 -30.84 2.15 -5.99
N GLU A 78 -31.08 2.14 -7.30
CA GLU A 78 -32.10 1.33 -7.94
C GLU A 78 -31.86 -0.16 -7.75
N ASN A 79 -30.60 -0.57 -7.77
CA ASN A 79 -30.19 -1.96 -7.59
C ASN A 79 -29.90 -2.31 -6.13
N GLN A 80 -30.05 -1.38 -5.20
CA GLN A 80 -29.80 -1.56 -3.77
C GLN A 80 -28.35 -2.04 -3.47
N TRP A 81 -27.39 -1.52 -4.22
CA TRP A 81 -25.97 -1.85 -4.02
C TRP A 81 -25.41 -1.09 -2.83
N GLU A 82 -24.99 -1.79 -1.83
CA GLU A 82 -24.29 -1.26 -0.66
C GLU A 82 -22.90 -1.88 -0.55
N GLY A 83 -21.98 -1.18 0.07
CA GLY A 83 -20.64 -1.72 0.23
C GLY A 83 -19.68 -0.74 0.90
N ARG A 84 -18.45 -1.21 1.07
CA ARG A 84 -17.36 -0.43 1.63
C ARG A 84 -16.17 -0.48 0.70
N THR A 85 -15.72 0.68 0.28
CA THR A 85 -14.46 0.85 -0.46
C THR A 85 -13.37 1.29 0.51
N ILE A 86 -12.22 0.62 0.48
CA ILE A 86 -11.05 1.05 1.23
C ILE A 86 -10.12 1.76 0.26
N CYS A 87 -9.93 3.04 0.49
CA CYS A 87 -9.07 3.89 -0.31
C CYS A 87 -7.80 4.23 0.47
N GLN A 88 -6.69 4.28 -0.26
CA GLN A 88 -5.39 4.67 0.26
C GLN A 88 -4.87 5.82 -0.59
N PHE A 89 -4.21 6.76 0.03
CA PHE A 89 -3.62 7.91 -0.63
C PHE A 89 -2.41 8.41 0.15
N VAL A 90 -1.64 9.29 -0.44
CA VAL A 90 -0.52 9.95 0.22
C VAL A 90 -0.92 11.38 0.54
N VAL A 91 -0.74 11.78 1.77
CA VAL A 91 -0.78 13.18 2.18
C VAL A 91 0.60 13.76 2.00
N GLU A 92 0.72 14.72 1.12
CA GLU A 92 1.97 15.39 0.79
C GLU A 92 2.42 16.36 1.91
N LYS A 93 3.62 16.86 1.82
CA LYS A 93 4.18 17.83 2.78
C LYS A 93 3.40 19.14 2.87
N ASP A 94 2.70 19.49 1.80
CA ASP A 94 1.83 20.67 1.72
C ASP A 94 0.36 20.37 2.11
N GLY A 95 0.09 19.11 2.49
CA GLY A 95 -1.24 18.64 2.85
C GLY A 95 -2.10 18.22 1.66
N SER A 96 -1.64 18.35 0.44
CA SER A 96 -2.37 17.88 -0.74
C SER A 96 -2.41 16.36 -0.80
N ILE A 97 -3.36 15.82 -1.56
CA ILE A 97 -3.54 14.38 -1.74
C ILE A 97 -2.94 13.94 -3.07
N SER A 98 -2.14 12.91 -3.04
CA SER A 98 -1.57 12.26 -4.20
C SER A 98 -1.70 10.73 -4.14
N ASN A 99 -1.38 10.05 -5.23
CA ASN A 99 -1.32 8.59 -5.30
C ASN A 99 -2.54 7.89 -4.68
N ALA A 100 -3.74 8.42 -4.94
CA ALA A 100 -4.96 7.81 -4.45
C ALA A 100 -5.26 6.50 -5.23
N GLU A 101 -5.52 5.45 -4.49
CA GLU A 101 -5.82 4.12 -5.03
C GLU A 101 -6.88 3.39 -4.21
N ILE A 102 -7.55 2.42 -4.82
CA ILE A 102 -8.50 1.55 -4.14
C ILE A 102 -7.74 0.29 -3.71
N VAL A 103 -7.60 0.09 -2.41
CA VAL A 103 -6.98 -1.10 -1.81
C VAL A 103 -7.99 -2.25 -1.74
N LYS A 104 -9.25 -1.92 -1.48
CA LYS A 104 -10.34 -2.88 -1.44
C LYS A 104 -11.59 -2.28 -2.06
N SER A 105 -12.09 -2.93 -3.10
CA SER A 105 -13.34 -2.57 -3.78
C SER A 105 -14.56 -2.87 -2.93
N SER A 106 -15.61 -2.08 -3.10
CA SER A 106 -16.94 -2.37 -2.56
C SER A 106 -17.62 -3.58 -3.22
N GLY A 107 -17.10 -4.01 -4.37
CA GLY A 107 -17.73 -4.99 -5.26
C GLY A 107 -18.52 -4.33 -6.40
N TYR A 108 -18.69 -3.02 -6.37
CA TYR A 108 -19.45 -2.25 -7.36
C TYR A 108 -18.64 -1.06 -7.87
N GLN A 109 -18.30 -1.09 -9.14
CA GLN A 109 -17.43 -0.07 -9.75
C GLN A 109 -17.98 1.36 -9.58
N LEU A 110 -19.28 1.54 -9.64
CA LEU A 110 -19.90 2.88 -9.49
C LEU A 110 -19.67 3.46 -8.08
N LEU A 111 -19.72 2.63 -7.06
CA LEU A 111 -19.41 3.05 -5.69
C LEU A 111 -17.92 3.35 -5.53
N ASP A 112 -17.07 2.56 -6.12
CA ASP A 112 -15.63 2.74 -6.08
C ASP A 112 -15.18 4.03 -6.77
N VAL A 113 -15.75 4.32 -7.94
CA VAL A 113 -15.47 5.57 -8.67
C VAL A 113 -15.94 6.78 -7.87
N GLU A 114 -17.11 6.70 -7.23
CA GLU A 114 -17.60 7.78 -6.39
C GLU A 114 -16.72 8.00 -5.15
N ALA A 115 -16.27 6.93 -4.50
CA ALA A 115 -15.32 7.02 -3.39
C ALA A 115 -14.04 7.75 -3.81
N MET A 116 -13.46 7.39 -4.94
CA MET A 116 -12.27 8.05 -5.47
C MET A 116 -12.52 9.53 -5.79
N ARG A 117 -13.69 9.84 -6.39
CA ARG A 117 -14.05 11.23 -6.67
C ARG A 117 -14.08 12.08 -5.40
N VAL A 118 -14.66 11.58 -4.34
CA VAL A 118 -14.77 12.32 -3.08
C VAL A 118 -13.39 12.53 -2.47
N ILE A 119 -12.52 11.51 -2.46
CA ILE A 119 -11.17 11.60 -1.92
C ILE A 119 -10.33 12.62 -2.68
N LEU A 120 -10.35 12.59 -4.01
CA LEU A 120 -9.58 13.51 -4.84
C LEU A 120 -10.04 14.98 -4.73
N ASN A 121 -11.25 15.21 -4.22
CA ASN A 121 -11.80 16.56 -4.00
C ASN A 121 -11.71 17.02 -2.54
N MET A 122 -11.02 16.28 -1.68
CA MET A 122 -10.80 16.70 -0.29
C MET A 122 -9.97 17.98 -0.22
N PRO A 123 -10.22 18.83 0.78
CA PRO A 123 -9.35 19.96 1.07
C PRO A 123 -7.97 19.48 1.52
N ASN A 124 -7.01 20.41 1.52
CA ASN A 124 -5.68 20.09 2.01
C ASN A 124 -5.72 19.68 3.49
N TRP A 125 -4.99 18.63 3.79
CA TRP A 125 -4.81 18.11 5.13
C TRP A 125 -3.69 18.84 5.87
N THR A 126 -3.64 18.68 7.18
CA THR A 126 -2.43 18.95 7.94
C THR A 126 -1.42 17.85 7.64
N ALA A 127 -0.23 18.21 7.19
CA ALA A 127 0.81 17.23 6.85
C ALA A 127 1.27 16.44 8.09
N GLY A 128 1.71 15.22 7.89
CA GLY A 128 2.38 14.46 8.94
C GLY A 128 3.74 15.02 9.28
N ILE A 129 4.17 14.85 10.53
CA ILE A 129 5.45 15.35 11.03
C ILE A 129 6.30 14.20 11.55
N GLN A 130 7.55 14.19 11.13
CA GLN A 130 8.58 13.28 11.61
C GLN A 130 9.87 14.07 11.87
N ASN A 131 10.44 13.94 13.07
CA ASN A 131 11.65 14.68 13.48
C ASN A 131 11.55 16.22 13.31
N GLY A 132 10.35 16.76 13.42
CA GLY A 132 10.08 18.20 13.26
C GLY A 132 9.85 18.67 11.82
N ASP A 133 10.00 17.79 10.83
CA ASP A 133 9.80 18.09 9.42
C ASP A 133 8.49 17.53 8.89
N SER A 134 7.85 18.27 7.99
CA SER A 134 6.68 17.77 7.25
C SER A 134 7.12 16.67 6.29
N VAL A 135 6.45 15.53 6.34
CA VAL A 135 6.76 14.35 5.54
C VAL A 135 5.53 13.83 4.80
N ARG A 136 5.81 13.06 3.76
CA ARG A 136 4.78 12.36 2.98
C ARG A 136 4.30 11.13 3.74
N VAL A 137 3.01 11.04 3.97
CA VAL A 137 2.45 9.93 4.76
C VAL A 137 1.34 9.23 3.99
N LYS A 138 1.43 7.92 3.94
CA LYS A 138 0.39 7.08 3.37
C LYS A 138 -0.76 6.93 4.37
N PHE A 139 -1.96 7.27 3.93
CA PHE A 139 -3.15 7.23 4.75
C PHE A 139 -4.24 6.36 4.12
N THR A 140 -5.02 5.68 4.94
CA THR A 140 -6.06 4.76 4.46
C THR A 140 -7.38 5.05 5.16
N ILE A 141 -8.45 5.21 4.39
CA ILE A 141 -9.78 5.44 4.92
C ILE A 141 -10.82 4.50 4.31
N PRO A 142 -11.79 4.04 5.09
CA PRO A 142 -12.95 3.33 4.58
C PRO A 142 -14.07 4.30 4.19
N VAL A 143 -14.55 4.19 2.97
CA VAL A 143 -15.76 4.88 2.48
C VAL A 143 -16.89 3.87 2.45
N THR A 144 -17.92 4.10 3.24
CA THR A 144 -19.05 3.18 3.39
C THR A 144 -20.29 3.74 2.71
N PHE A 145 -20.86 2.95 1.83
CA PHE A 145 -22.11 3.24 1.13
C PHE A 145 -23.23 2.41 1.76
N LYS A 146 -24.21 3.09 2.34
CA LYS A 146 -25.44 2.48 2.87
C LYS A 146 -26.65 3.25 2.38
N LEU A 147 -27.70 2.53 2.05
CA LEU A 147 -29.02 3.10 1.78
C LEU A 147 -29.74 3.36 3.10
N GLN A 148 -30.35 4.52 3.19
CA GLN A 148 -31.20 4.90 4.32
C GLN A 148 -32.65 4.54 4.02
#